data_9b21545d2efdf634eb3428a9796b5a9b
#
_entry.id   9b21545d2efdf634eb3428a9796b5a9b
#
_cell.length_a   1.000
_cell.length_b   1.000
_cell.length_c   1.000
_cell.angle_alpha   90.00
_cell.angle_beta   90.00
_cell.angle_gamma   90.00
#
_symmetry.space_group_name_H-M   'P 1'
#
loop_
_entity.id
_entity.type
_entity.pdbx_description
1 polymer ?
#
loop_
_entity_poly.entity_id
_entity_poly.type
_entity_poly.pdbx_seq_one_letter_code
_entity_poly.pdbx_strand_id
1 'polypeptide(L)'
;MRRFFKVSLVLVALISLGLGVFLASVFRLPHFIPAQEVVKEGVKINVSGEEIGQLALTEQAFITVAEKVRPSVVHINVESTVQERYLPFEDPFFEDFLRRFFGEIPREYQRRIAGQGSGFIVDSDGYIITNNHVVQNAQKITVKLLDGRSFSATVVGQDSATDLAVLKVEKARDLPVVTLGDSSKLRVGQWAIAIGNPFGLDHTVTVGIISAIGRSGLAFGGPSEGPIYQDFIQTDASINFGNSGGPLCNIRGEVIGVNAAINPMGQGIGFAIPINLAKNVFKSLIKQGKVVRGWLGVYPQDIDERLQKELELPDREGVLIAGVIPSSPAEKIGIREGDVVRAIDGRPIKSANDLMIMVAAMEPGTKVKISLLRDKKDIILEAAIGERPAEDI
;
A
#
# COMPACT_ATOMS: atom_id res chain seq x y z
N MET A 1 -15.91 76.77 -0.30
CA MET A 1 -15.18 75.54 -0.44
C MET A 1 -16.05 74.25 -0.70
N ARG A 2 -17.21 74.01 -0.08
CA ARG A 2 -18.03 72.81 -0.28
C ARG A 2 -18.66 72.62 -1.70
N ARG A 3 -18.88 73.69 -2.47
CA ARG A 3 -19.45 73.58 -3.84
C ARG A 3 -18.43 73.16 -4.89
N PHE A 4 -17.19 73.59 -4.81
CA PHE A 4 -16.11 73.13 -5.72
C PHE A 4 -15.76 71.68 -5.58
N PHE A 5 -15.83 71.13 -4.36
CA PHE A 5 -15.53 69.75 -4.11
C PHE A 5 -16.57 68.76 -4.74
N LYS A 6 -17.85 69.18 -4.72
CA LYS A 6 -18.93 68.39 -5.35
C LYS A 6 -18.84 68.38 -6.88
N VAL A 7 -18.47 69.50 -7.49
CA VAL A 7 -18.30 69.58 -8.95
C VAL A 7 -17.09 68.77 -9.41
N SER A 8 -15.99 68.75 -8.64
CA SER A 8 -14.80 67.96 -8.92
C SER A 8 -15.07 66.45 -8.85
N LEU A 9 -15.89 66.00 -7.88
CA LEU A 9 -16.23 64.61 -7.74
C LEU A 9 -17.10 64.04 -8.88
N VAL A 10 -18.07 64.88 -9.34
CA VAL A 10 -18.91 64.51 -10.48
C VAL A 10 -18.11 64.46 -11.79
N LEU A 11 -17.16 65.43 -11.96
CA LEU A 11 -16.30 65.48 -13.14
C LEU A 11 -15.38 64.23 -13.19
N VAL A 12 -14.80 63.79 -12.06
CA VAL A 12 -13.97 62.54 -11.94
C VAL A 12 -14.81 61.32 -12.26
N ALA A 13 -16.04 61.24 -11.74
CA ALA A 13 -16.94 60.11 -12.02
C ALA A 13 -17.30 60.02 -13.51
N LEU A 14 -17.57 61.13 -14.17
CA LEU A 14 -17.88 61.19 -15.60
C LEU A 14 -16.66 60.83 -16.47
N ILE A 15 -15.48 61.29 -16.11
CA ILE A 15 -14.22 60.90 -16.80
C ILE A 15 -13.93 59.43 -16.63
N SER A 16 -14.11 58.87 -15.44
CA SER A 16 -13.92 57.43 -15.18
C SER A 16 -14.91 56.57 -15.95
N LEU A 17 -16.18 57.00 -16.04
CA LEU A 17 -17.20 56.29 -16.83
C LEU A 17 -16.87 56.36 -18.33
N GLY A 18 -16.46 57.54 -18.85
CA GLY A 18 -16.06 57.73 -20.25
C GLY A 18 -14.84 56.87 -20.61
N LEU A 19 -13.84 56.82 -19.72
CA LEU A 19 -12.64 55.98 -19.90
C LEU A 19 -12.99 54.48 -19.87
N GLY A 20 -13.90 54.06 -19.00
CA GLY A 20 -14.39 52.67 -18.93
C GLY A 20 -15.10 52.26 -20.21
N VAL A 21 -15.99 53.11 -20.76
CA VAL A 21 -16.69 52.84 -22.02
C VAL A 21 -15.72 52.84 -23.20
N PHE A 22 -14.73 53.75 -23.22
CA PHE A 22 -13.69 53.78 -24.25
C PHE A 22 -12.82 52.54 -24.23
N LEU A 23 -12.35 52.11 -23.07
CA LEU A 23 -11.56 50.87 -22.91
C LEU A 23 -12.39 49.64 -23.32
N ALA A 24 -13.65 49.56 -22.95
CA ALA A 24 -14.53 48.47 -23.38
C ALA A 24 -14.73 48.41 -24.89
N SER A 25 -14.75 49.59 -25.57
CA SER A 25 -14.88 49.68 -27.04
C SER A 25 -13.58 49.32 -27.79
N VAL A 26 -12.42 49.70 -27.23
CA VAL A 26 -11.09 49.43 -27.84
C VAL A 26 -10.66 47.99 -27.65
N PHE A 27 -10.90 47.42 -26.49
CA PHE A 27 -10.46 46.07 -26.18
C PHE A 27 -11.43 44.96 -26.62
N ARG A 28 -12.58 45.27 -27.28
CA ARG A 28 -13.55 44.30 -27.73
C ARG A 28 -13.70 43.17 -26.69
N LEU A 29 -14.08 43.54 -25.46
CA LEU A 29 -14.34 42.52 -24.44
C LEU A 29 -15.28 41.46 -25.05
N PRO A 30 -14.96 40.15 -24.94
CA PRO A 30 -15.84 39.15 -25.50
C PRO A 30 -17.21 39.32 -24.87
N HIS A 31 -18.23 39.34 -25.71
CA HIS A 31 -19.61 39.41 -25.25
C HIS A 31 -19.80 38.34 -24.20
N PHE A 32 -20.20 38.70 -22.98
CA PHE A 32 -20.66 37.77 -21.98
C PHE A 32 -21.85 37.02 -22.58
N ILE A 33 -21.64 35.82 -23.03
CA ILE A 33 -22.72 34.92 -23.42
C ILE A 33 -23.47 34.63 -22.10
N PRO A 34 -24.75 35.03 -21.96
CA PRO A 34 -25.49 34.72 -20.75
C PRO A 34 -25.54 33.20 -20.58
N ALA A 35 -25.28 32.71 -19.38
CA ALA A 35 -25.18 31.30 -19.08
C ALA A 35 -26.42 30.48 -19.47
N GLN A 36 -27.52 31.11 -19.78
CA GLN A 36 -28.76 30.46 -20.26
C GLN A 36 -28.70 29.97 -21.72
N GLU A 37 -27.78 30.46 -22.57
CA GLU A 37 -27.66 29.99 -23.96
C GLU A 37 -26.75 28.75 -24.11
N VAL A 38 -25.92 28.44 -23.10
CA VAL A 38 -25.00 27.28 -23.14
C VAL A 38 -25.71 25.96 -22.78
N VAL A 39 -26.92 26.01 -22.24
CA VAL A 39 -27.66 24.83 -21.73
C VAL A 39 -28.69 24.31 -22.75
N LYS A 40 -28.73 24.76 -23.99
CA LYS A 40 -29.80 24.40 -24.95
C LYS A 40 -29.57 23.15 -25.76
N GLU A 41 -28.41 22.52 -25.72
CA GLU A 41 -28.25 21.18 -26.26
C GLU A 41 -27.67 20.27 -25.15
N GLY A 42 -28.54 19.73 -24.33
CA GLY A 42 -28.23 18.54 -23.54
C GLY A 42 -27.86 17.45 -24.55
N VAL A 43 -26.60 16.97 -24.48
CA VAL A 43 -26.19 15.77 -25.18
C VAL A 43 -27.16 14.68 -24.73
N LYS A 44 -28.12 14.34 -25.60
CA LYS A 44 -28.98 13.17 -25.38
C LYS A 44 -28.10 11.95 -25.60
N ILE A 45 -27.50 11.44 -24.53
CA ILE A 45 -26.85 10.14 -24.55
C ILE A 45 -27.99 9.14 -24.67
N ASN A 46 -28.24 8.66 -25.90
CA ASN A 46 -29.12 7.54 -26.13
C ASN A 46 -28.40 6.27 -25.70
N VAL A 47 -28.51 5.91 -24.43
CA VAL A 47 -28.07 4.61 -23.92
C VAL A 47 -29.17 3.60 -24.26
N SER A 48 -28.82 2.56 -25.00
CA SER A 48 -29.78 1.49 -25.33
C SER A 48 -30.22 0.77 -24.05
N GLY A 49 -31.43 0.17 -24.07
CA GLY A 49 -31.88 -0.62 -22.93
C GLY A 49 -30.96 -1.79 -22.56
N GLU A 50 -30.23 -2.32 -23.54
CA GLU A 50 -29.25 -3.39 -23.35
C GLU A 50 -27.98 -2.88 -22.64
N GLU A 51 -27.51 -1.69 -23.01
CA GLU A 51 -26.37 -1.04 -22.33
C GLU A 51 -26.71 -0.66 -20.88
N ILE A 52 -27.93 -0.17 -20.62
CA ILE A 52 -28.42 0.07 -19.25
C ILE A 52 -28.45 -1.24 -18.46
N GLY A 53 -28.88 -2.36 -19.08
CA GLY A 53 -28.88 -3.68 -18.47
C GLY A 53 -27.47 -4.14 -18.07
N GLN A 54 -26.46 -3.94 -18.92
CA GLN A 54 -25.08 -4.30 -18.62
C GLN A 54 -24.47 -3.43 -17.51
N LEU A 55 -24.76 -2.13 -17.49
CA LEU A 55 -24.35 -1.22 -16.39
C LEU A 55 -24.96 -1.63 -15.06
N ALA A 56 -26.25 -1.96 -15.05
CA ALA A 56 -26.97 -2.44 -13.86
C ALA A 56 -26.38 -3.75 -13.32
N LEU A 57 -25.95 -4.68 -14.19
CA LEU A 57 -25.27 -5.90 -13.79
C LEU A 57 -23.90 -5.61 -13.14
N THR A 58 -23.18 -4.62 -13.64
CA THR A 58 -21.89 -4.21 -13.08
C THR A 58 -22.05 -3.58 -11.69
N GLU A 59 -23.03 -2.67 -11.53
CA GLU A 59 -23.38 -2.08 -10.23
C GLU A 59 -23.77 -3.17 -9.23
N GLN A 60 -24.67 -4.09 -9.64
CA GLN A 60 -25.12 -5.18 -8.78
C GLN A 60 -23.97 -6.10 -8.35
N ALA A 61 -22.95 -6.28 -9.20
CA ALA A 61 -21.78 -7.07 -8.84
C ALA A 61 -21.00 -6.41 -7.69
N PHE A 62 -20.78 -5.09 -7.72
CA PHE A 62 -20.10 -4.37 -6.63
C PHE A 62 -20.93 -4.41 -5.33
N ILE A 63 -22.25 -4.21 -5.41
CA ILE A 63 -23.15 -4.32 -4.26
C ILE A 63 -23.03 -5.70 -3.64
N THR A 64 -23.12 -6.76 -4.45
CA THR A 64 -23.02 -8.15 -3.99
C THR A 64 -21.67 -8.44 -3.31
N VAL A 65 -20.57 -7.96 -3.87
CA VAL A 65 -19.24 -8.10 -3.24
C VAL A 65 -19.19 -7.37 -1.89
N ALA A 66 -19.69 -6.15 -1.83
CA ALA A 66 -19.73 -5.37 -0.60
C ALA A 66 -20.57 -6.08 0.48
N GLU A 67 -21.79 -6.53 0.16
CA GLU A 67 -22.67 -7.25 1.09
C GLU A 67 -22.04 -8.56 1.60
N LYS A 68 -21.36 -9.30 0.73
CA LYS A 68 -20.72 -10.57 1.05
C LYS A 68 -19.50 -10.40 1.96
N VAL A 69 -18.66 -9.38 1.70
CA VAL A 69 -17.35 -9.26 2.34
C VAL A 69 -17.37 -8.38 3.59
N ARG A 70 -18.16 -7.29 3.59
CA ARG A 70 -18.23 -6.34 4.73
C ARG A 70 -18.44 -7.00 6.10
N PRO A 71 -19.30 -8.02 6.27
CA PRO A 71 -19.45 -8.65 7.58
C PRO A 71 -18.16 -9.22 8.16
N SER A 72 -17.24 -9.68 7.30
CA SER A 72 -15.95 -10.26 7.70
C SER A 72 -14.84 -9.22 7.92
N VAL A 73 -15.08 -7.95 7.55
CA VAL A 73 -14.12 -6.85 7.75
C VAL A 73 -14.36 -6.24 9.11
N VAL A 74 -13.29 -6.09 9.87
CA VAL A 74 -13.34 -5.60 11.25
C VAL A 74 -12.63 -4.27 11.40
N HIS A 75 -13.12 -3.46 12.34
CA HIS A 75 -12.40 -2.32 12.87
C HIS A 75 -11.47 -2.77 13.98
N ILE A 76 -10.22 -2.34 13.91
CA ILE A 76 -9.20 -2.61 14.92
C ILE A 76 -8.90 -1.30 15.64
N ASN A 77 -9.10 -1.30 16.95
CA ASN A 77 -8.75 -0.20 17.83
C ASN A 77 -7.61 -0.64 18.75
N VAL A 78 -6.54 0.15 18.78
CA VAL A 78 -5.32 -0.13 19.53
C VAL A 78 -5.13 0.95 20.58
N GLU A 79 -4.94 0.55 21.81
CA GLU A 79 -4.52 1.43 22.89
C GLU A 79 -3.03 1.17 23.17
N SER A 80 -2.20 2.20 23.08
CA SER A 80 -0.80 2.18 23.50
C SER A 80 -0.54 3.30 24.50
N THR A 81 0.33 3.05 25.50
CA THR A 81 0.76 4.05 26.46
C THR A 81 2.18 4.45 26.13
N VAL A 82 2.38 5.70 25.77
CA VAL A 82 3.73 6.25 25.56
C VAL A 82 4.23 6.78 26.90
N GLN A 83 5.30 6.16 27.44
CA GLN A 83 6.11 6.79 28.48
C GLN A 83 7.05 7.78 27.81
N GLU A 84 7.11 9.01 28.34
CA GLU A 84 7.92 10.10 27.79
C GLU A 84 9.36 9.68 27.45
N ARG A 85 9.74 9.87 26.23
CA ARG A 85 10.96 10.51 25.72
C ARG A 85 11.15 10.40 24.22
N TYR A 86 10.43 9.50 23.55
CA TYR A 86 10.44 9.38 22.10
C TYR A 86 9.02 9.13 21.62
N LEU A 87 8.55 9.89 20.65
CA LEU A 87 7.38 9.52 19.87
C LEU A 87 7.74 8.20 19.18
N PRO A 88 7.02 7.09 19.40
CA PRO A 88 7.39 5.79 18.86
C PRO A 88 7.08 5.67 17.35
N PHE A 89 6.71 6.78 16.73
CA PHE A 89 6.51 6.87 15.30
C PHE A 89 7.59 7.82 14.75
N GLU A 90 8.74 7.25 14.41
CA GLU A 90 9.76 7.92 13.57
C GLU A 90 9.27 8.08 12.12
N ASP A 91 8.02 7.74 11.82
CA ASP A 91 7.39 8.02 10.53
C ASP A 91 6.87 9.47 10.52
N PRO A 92 7.56 10.40 9.85
CA PRO A 92 7.17 11.81 9.76
C PRO A 92 5.77 11.98 9.13
N PHE A 93 5.33 11.03 8.33
CA PHE A 93 4.03 11.03 7.67
C PHE A 93 2.91 10.71 8.65
N PHE A 94 3.11 9.72 9.54
CA PHE A 94 2.14 9.37 10.55
C PHE A 94 2.05 10.46 11.64
N GLU A 95 3.18 11.09 12.00
CA GLU A 95 3.21 12.22 12.93
C GLU A 95 2.46 13.44 12.36
N ASP A 96 2.70 13.80 11.08
CA ASP A 96 2.00 14.91 10.41
C ASP A 96 0.49 14.62 10.26
N PHE A 97 0.13 13.37 10.02
CA PHE A 97 -1.27 12.91 10.00
C PHE A 97 -1.94 13.09 11.38
N LEU A 98 -1.32 12.61 12.45
CA LEU A 98 -1.87 12.76 13.80
C LEU A 98 -1.98 14.23 14.19
N ARG A 99 -1.01 15.07 13.84
CA ARG A 99 -1.02 16.51 14.07
C ARG A 99 -2.17 17.22 13.34
N ARG A 100 -2.43 16.85 12.08
CA ARG A 100 -3.52 17.45 11.29
C ARG A 100 -4.91 17.05 11.75
N PHE A 101 -5.09 15.81 12.22
CA PHE A 101 -6.40 15.29 12.63
C PHE A 101 -6.73 15.53 14.11
N PHE A 102 -5.74 15.52 15.00
CA PHE A 102 -5.95 15.60 16.45
C PHE A 102 -5.37 16.87 17.08
N GLY A 103 -4.78 17.78 16.26
CA GLY A 103 -4.17 19.03 16.73
C GLY A 103 -2.80 18.83 17.38
N GLU A 104 -2.17 19.95 17.83
CA GLU A 104 -0.90 19.89 18.57
C GLU A 104 -1.06 19.11 19.87
N ILE A 105 -0.30 18.03 20.00
CA ILE A 105 -0.28 17.19 21.20
C ILE A 105 0.58 17.89 22.25
N PRO A 106 0.03 18.30 23.42
CA PRO A 106 0.82 18.90 24.49
C PRO A 106 1.90 17.93 25.00
N ARG A 107 3.11 18.42 25.21
CA ARG A 107 4.32 17.63 25.51
C ARG A 107 4.39 17.02 26.92
N GLU A 108 3.40 17.13 27.75
CA GLU A 108 3.51 16.87 29.22
C GLU A 108 2.45 15.97 29.85
N TYR A 109 1.78 15.08 29.12
CA TYR A 109 0.88 14.11 29.77
C TYR A 109 1.05 12.69 29.22
N GLN A 110 1.04 11.69 30.11
CA GLN A 110 0.86 10.28 29.74
C GLN A 110 -0.44 10.16 28.93
N ARG A 111 -0.33 10.10 27.60
CA ARG A 111 -1.49 10.03 26.73
C ARG A 111 -1.61 8.62 26.19
N ARG A 112 -2.78 8.03 26.36
CA ARG A 112 -3.17 6.85 25.60
C ARG A 112 -3.33 7.28 24.16
N ILE A 113 -2.48 6.79 23.28
CA ILE A 113 -2.63 6.98 21.84
C ILE A 113 -3.51 5.85 21.33
N ALA A 114 -4.62 6.21 20.68
CA ALA A 114 -5.48 5.26 20.01
C ALA A 114 -5.07 5.15 18.54
N GLY A 115 -4.50 4.01 18.16
CA GLY A 115 -4.31 3.63 16.75
C GLY A 115 -5.58 2.97 16.22
N GLN A 116 -5.83 3.12 14.91
CA GLN A 116 -7.00 2.53 14.27
C GLN A 116 -6.63 1.97 12.89
N GLY A 117 -7.26 0.87 12.53
CA GLY A 117 -7.13 0.26 11.22
C GLY A 117 -8.24 -0.74 10.95
N SER A 118 -8.10 -1.45 9.88
CA SER A 118 -8.97 -2.55 9.49
C SER A 118 -8.26 -3.90 9.56
N GLY A 119 -9.04 -4.95 9.55
CA GLY A 119 -8.60 -6.32 9.36
C GLY A 119 -9.73 -7.14 8.76
N PHE A 120 -9.48 -8.40 8.49
CA PHE A 120 -10.51 -9.32 8.03
C PHE A 120 -10.33 -10.71 8.61
N ILE A 121 -11.46 -11.35 8.91
CA ILE A 121 -11.51 -12.67 9.55
C ILE A 121 -11.26 -13.75 8.49
N VAL A 122 -10.27 -14.61 8.70
CA VAL A 122 -9.82 -15.61 7.72
C VAL A 122 -10.26 -17.04 8.04
N ASP A 123 -10.70 -17.29 9.27
CA ASP A 123 -11.30 -18.57 9.66
C ASP A 123 -12.32 -18.43 10.81
N SER A 124 -13.09 -19.49 11.03
CA SER A 124 -14.12 -19.57 12.09
C SER A 124 -13.56 -19.57 13.50
N ASP A 125 -12.27 -19.87 13.66
CA ASP A 125 -11.61 -19.87 14.97
C ASP A 125 -11.30 -18.44 15.44
N GLY A 126 -11.46 -17.44 14.57
CA GLY A 126 -11.31 -16.03 14.90
C GLY A 126 -9.92 -15.48 14.66
N TYR A 127 -9.18 -16.03 13.70
CA TYR A 127 -7.95 -15.41 13.22
C TYR A 127 -8.27 -14.27 12.26
N ILE A 128 -7.52 -13.17 12.40
CA ILE A 128 -7.66 -11.94 11.64
C ILE A 128 -6.32 -11.59 11.04
N ILE A 129 -6.30 -11.24 9.76
CA ILE A 129 -5.14 -10.63 9.09
C ILE A 129 -5.33 -9.12 9.09
N THR A 130 -4.23 -8.41 9.38
CA THR A 130 -4.12 -6.94 9.31
C THR A 130 -2.69 -6.54 8.98
N ASN A 131 -2.40 -5.23 8.91
CA ASN A 131 -1.02 -4.75 8.80
C ASN A 131 -0.30 -4.75 10.15
N ASN A 132 1.02 -4.92 10.10
CA ASN A 132 1.87 -4.83 11.28
C ASN A 132 1.83 -3.44 11.91
N HIS A 133 1.94 -2.38 11.09
CA HIS A 133 1.91 -1.00 11.58
C HIS A 133 0.61 -0.64 12.33
N VAL A 134 -0.52 -1.31 12.04
CA VAL A 134 -1.80 -1.11 12.75
C VAL A 134 -1.71 -1.57 14.21
N VAL A 135 -0.94 -2.62 14.50
CA VAL A 135 -0.90 -3.27 15.82
C VAL A 135 0.46 -3.19 16.50
N GLN A 136 1.41 -2.52 15.89
CA GLN A 136 2.74 -2.31 16.46
C GLN A 136 2.64 -1.56 17.78
N ASN A 137 3.38 -2.03 18.80
CA ASN A 137 3.39 -1.46 20.16
C ASN A 137 2.02 -1.44 20.87
N ALA A 138 1.05 -2.24 20.42
CA ALA A 138 -0.26 -2.35 21.05
C ALA A 138 -0.17 -2.97 22.45
N GLN A 139 -0.73 -2.29 23.45
CA GLN A 139 -0.93 -2.86 24.79
C GLN A 139 -2.30 -3.54 24.91
N LYS A 140 -3.29 -2.98 24.22
CA LYS A 140 -4.63 -3.54 24.20
C LYS A 140 -5.21 -3.38 22.79
N ILE A 141 -5.80 -4.46 22.29
CA ILE A 141 -6.43 -4.48 20.96
C ILE A 141 -7.91 -4.85 21.15
N THR A 142 -8.78 -4.04 20.59
CA THR A 142 -10.22 -4.30 20.51
C THR A 142 -10.64 -4.39 19.06
N VAL A 143 -11.30 -5.47 18.71
CA VAL A 143 -11.84 -5.73 17.38
C VAL A 143 -13.36 -5.54 17.41
N LYS A 144 -13.91 -4.72 16.50
CA LYS A 144 -15.35 -4.50 16.37
C LYS A 144 -15.84 -4.97 15.01
N LEU A 145 -16.90 -5.79 15.01
CA LEU A 145 -17.57 -6.31 13.82
C LEU A 145 -18.64 -5.33 13.31
N LEU A 146 -19.12 -5.55 12.08
CA LEU A 146 -20.19 -4.78 11.47
C LEU A 146 -21.52 -4.86 12.26
N ASP A 147 -21.80 -6.02 12.87
CA ASP A 147 -23.00 -6.25 13.67
C ASP A 147 -22.95 -5.62 15.08
N GLY A 148 -21.86 -4.90 15.39
CA GLY A 148 -21.65 -4.22 16.67
C GLY A 148 -20.99 -5.05 17.74
N ARG A 149 -20.80 -6.37 17.56
CA ARG A 149 -20.03 -7.20 18.50
C ARG A 149 -18.60 -6.71 18.60
N SER A 150 -18.08 -6.71 19.83
CA SER A 150 -16.70 -6.30 20.11
C SER A 150 -16.00 -7.37 20.93
N PHE A 151 -14.72 -7.60 20.59
CA PHE A 151 -13.89 -8.64 21.20
C PHE A 151 -12.53 -8.07 21.56
N SER A 152 -11.95 -8.53 22.66
CA SER A 152 -10.51 -8.38 22.88
C SER A 152 -9.76 -9.29 21.94
N ALA A 153 -8.66 -8.81 21.38
CA ALA A 153 -7.80 -9.59 20.52
C ALA A 153 -6.36 -9.63 21.05
N THR A 154 -5.67 -10.72 20.77
CA THR A 154 -4.25 -10.90 21.04
C THR A 154 -3.46 -11.00 19.76
N VAL A 155 -2.22 -10.52 19.77
CA VAL A 155 -1.30 -10.68 18.64
C VAL A 155 -0.75 -12.10 18.66
N VAL A 156 -1.01 -12.87 17.62
CA VAL A 156 -0.44 -14.20 17.41
C VAL A 156 1.00 -14.10 16.95
N GLY A 157 1.26 -13.13 16.05
CA GLY A 157 2.59 -12.82 15.56
C GLY A 157 2.54 -11.63 14.60
N GLN A 158 3.70 -11.04 14.40
CA GLN A 158 3.94 -9.87 13.58
C GLN A 158 5.10 -10.12 12.63
N ASP A 159 5.06 -9.47 11.47
CA ASP A 159 6.09 -9.51 10.47
C ASP A 159 6.29 -8.12 9.86
N SER A 160 7.24 -7.37 10.42
CA SER A 160 7.61 -6.04 9.94
C SER A 160 8.12 -6.04 8.51
N ALA A 161 8.80 -7.10 8.12
CA ALA A 161 9.41 -7.20 6.79
C ALA A 161 8.40 -7.29 5.64
N THR A 162 7.15 -7.66 5.90
CA THR A 162 6.04 -7.63 4.93
C THR A 162 4.91 -6.71 5.35
N ASP A 163 5.02 -6.05 6.51
CA ASP A 163 3.95 -5.25 7.12
C ASP A 163 2.65 -6.03 7.34
N LEU A 164 2.75 -7.27 7.83
CA LEU A 164 1.61 -8.12 8.16
C LEU A 164 1.58 -8.52 9.63
N ALA A 165 0.39 -8.67 10.17
CA ALA A 165 0.15 -9.21 11.51
C ALA A 165 -1.05 -10.14 11.52
N VAL A 166 -1.04 -11.09 12.46
CA VAL A 166 -2.14 -11.99 12.73
C VAL A 166 -2.63 -11.76 14.15
N LEU A 167 -3.93 -11.51 14.27
CA LEU A 167 -4.62 -11.40 15.55
C LEU A 167 -5.51 -12.61 15.78
N LYS A 168 -5.82 -12.86 17.05
CA LYS A 168 -6.78 -13.87 17.50
C LYS A 168 -7.82 -13.22 18.40
N VAL A 169 -9.10 -13.37 18.08
CA VAL A 169 -10.20 -13.07 18.98
C VAL A 169 -10.61 -14.34 19.72
N GLU A 170 -10.86 -14.21 21.03
CA GLU A 170 -11.23 -15.33 21.87
C GLU A 170 -12.75 -15.40 22.06
N LYS A 171 -13.27 -16.61 22.27
CA LYS A 171 -14.66 -16.88 22.64
C LYS A 171 -15.69 -16.35 21.64
N ALA A 172 -15.29 -16.02 20.42
CA ALA A 172 -16.18 -15.61 19.37
C ALA A 172 -16.84 -16.83 18.72
N ARG A 173 -18.13 -16.72 18.36
CA ARG A 173 -18.89 -17.73 17.64
C ARG A 173 -19.56 -17.10 16.43
N ASP A 174 -19.86 -17.93 15.46
CA ASP A 174 -20.58 -17.50 14.24
C ASP A 174 -19.91 -16.28 13.57
N LEU A 175 -18.60 -16.38 13.39
CA LEU A 175 -17.82 -15.34 12.74
C LEU A 175 -17.95 -15.45 11.22
N PRO A 176 -18.25 -14.34 10.53
CA PRO A 176 -18.20 -14.31 9.08
C PRO A 176 -16.74 -14.38 8.60
N VAL A 177 -16.48 -15.20 7.60
CA VAL A 177 -15.14 -15.48 7.09
C VAL A 177 -15.03 -15.09 5.63
N VAL A 178 -13.91 -14.46 5.23
CA VAL A 178 -13.65 -14.15 3.82
C VAL A 178 -13.26 -15.38 3.00
N THR A 179 -13.45 -15.30 1.71
CA THR A 179 -12.85 -16.25 0.76
C THR A 179 -11.52 -15.71 0.28
N LEU A 180 -10.42 -16.44 0.50
CA LEU A 180 -9.08 -16.05 0.03
C LEU A 180 -8.88 -16.48 -1.43
N GLY A 181 -8.59 -15.52 -2.30
CA GLY A 181 -8.31 -15.71 -3.72
C GLY A 181 -6.88 -16.21 -4.01
N ASP A 182 -6.42 -15.97 -5.23
CA ASP A 182 -5.09 -16.34 -5.71
C ASP A 182 -4.45 -15.14 -6.45
N SER A 183 -3.48 -14.50 -5.81
CA SER A 183 -2.81 -13.31 -6.38
C SER A 183 -1.86 -13.63 -7.53
N SER A 184 -1.47 -14.91 -7.76
CA SER A 184 -0.64 -15.29 -8.90
C SER A 184 -1.39 -15.25 -10.24
N LYS A 185 -2.73 -15.19 -10.20
CA LYS A 185 -3.62 -15.14 -11.38
C LYS A 185 -4.11 -13.73 -11.71
N LEU A 186 -3.60 -12.72 -11.03
CA LEU A 186 -4.01 -11.35 -11.27
C LEU A 186 -3.55 -10.85 -12.64
N ARG A 187 -4.35 -9.98 -13.23
CA ARG A 187 -4.04 -9.28 -14.47
C ARG A 187 -4.35 -7.80 -14.32
N VAL A 188 -3.49 -6.96 -14.85
CA VAL A 188 -3.73 -5.51 -14.96
C VAL A 188 -5.06 -5.27 -15.70
N GLY A 189 -5.83 -4.31 -15.23
CA GLY A 189 -7.17 -3.99 -15.72
C GLY A 189 -8.32 -4.77 -15.05
N GLN A 190 -8.07 -5.77 -14.21
CA GLN A 190 -9.11 -6.43 -13.43
C GLN A 190 -9.67 -5.49 -12.35
N TRP A 191 -10.98 -5.60 -12.07
CA TRP A 191 -11.61 -4.85 -10.98
C TRP A 191 -10.98 -5.17 -9.63
N ALA A 192 -10.77 -4.14 -8.85
CA ALA A 192 -10.24 -4.17 -7.51
C ALA A 192 -11.19 -3.39 -6.58
N ILE A 193 -11.63 -4.02 -5.49
CA ILE A 193 -12.60 -3.48 -4.54
C ILE A 193 -11.93 -3.47 -3.19
N ALA A 194 -11.56 -2.29 -2.70
CA ALA A 194 -10.96 -2.14 -1.37
C ALA A 194 -12.06 -1.89 -0.33
N ILE A 195 -11.99 -2.62 0.77
CA ILE A 195 -12.98 -2.53 1.86
C ILE A 195 -12.24 -2.26 3.16
N GLY A 196 -12.76 -1.32 3.95
CA GLY A 196 -12.23 -1.00 5.27
C GLY A 196 -13.33 -0.56 6.22
N ASN A 197 -12.97 -0.41 7.48
CA ASN A 197 -13.86 0.08 8.52
C ASN A 197 -13.18 1.23 9.29
N PRO A 198 -13.02 2.41 8.65
CA PRO A 198 -12.45 3.56 9.31
C PRO A 198 -13.36 4.01 10.47
N PHE A 199 -12.74 4.34 11.60
CA PHE A 199 -13.42 4.93 12.78
C PHE A 199 -14.51 4.06 13.43
N GLY A 200 -14.68 2.79 13.04
CA GLY A 200 -15.70 1.89 13.61
C GLY A 200 -17.13 2.37 13.38
N LEU A 201 -17.33 3.28 12.43
CA LEU A 201 -18.64 3.75 11.97
C LEU A 201 -19.19 2.80 10.88
N ASP A 202 -19.30 3.27 9.64
CA ASP A 202 -19.72 2.43 8.52
C ASP A 202 -18.53 1.98 7.69
N HIS A 203 -18.63 0.78 7.11
CA HIS A 203 -17.62 0.26 6.20
C HIS A 203 -17.53 1.12 4.95
N THR A 204 -16.30 1.52 4.60
CA THR A 204 -16.00 2.20 3.35
C THR A 204 -15.67 1.18 2.27
N VAL A 205 -16.27 1.32 1.11
CA VAL A 205 -15.99 0.51 -0.08
C VAL A 205 -15.53 1.45 -1.19
N THR A 206 -14.37 1.17 -1.76
CA THR A 206 -13.86 1.90 -2.92
C THR A 206 -13.58 0.93 -4.06
N VAL A 207 -13.77 1.37 -5.29
CA VAL A 207 -13.65 0.54 -6.49
C VAL A 207 -12.66 1.19 -7.45
N GLY A 208 -11.85 0.38 -8.06
CA GLY A 208 -10.89 0.73 -9.09
C GLY A 208 -10.45 -0.53 -9.84
N ILE A 209 -9.25 -0.50 -10.39
CA ILE A 209 -8.66 -1.62 -11.11
C ILE A 209 -7.27 -1.97 -10.56
N ILE A 210 -6.76 -3.11 -10.92
CA ILE A 210 -5.36 -3.45 -10.75
C ILE A 210 -4.56 -2.67 -11.80
N SER A 211 -3.80 -1.67 -11.36
CA SER A 211 -3.02 -0.79 -12.23
C SER A 211 -1.65 -1.38 -12.57
N ALA A 212 -1.05 -2.13 -11.64
CA ALA A 212 0.21 -2.85 -11.85
C ALA A 212 0.36 -3.99 -10.83
N ILE A 213 1.30 -4.89 -11.09
CA ILE A 213 1.64 -6.03 -10.23
C ILE A 213 3.15 -6.07 -10.06
N GLY A 214 3.65 -6.53 -8.90
CA GLY A 214 5.08 -6.66 -8.66
C GLY A 214 5.79 -5.34 -8.39
N ARG A 215 5.09 -4.35 -7.81
CA ARG A 215 5.73 -3.07 -7.46
C ARG A 215 6.65 -3.22 -6.26
N SER A 216 7.87 -2.74 -6.45
CA SER A 216 8.94 -2.75 -5.45
C SER A 216 9.77 -1.46 -5.50
N GLY A 217 10.71 -1.29 -4.57
CA GLY A 217 11.53 -0.09 -4.50
C GLY A 217 10.78 1.15 -4.05
N LEU A 218 9.63 0.96 -3.36
CA LEU A 218 8.82 2.06 -2.85
C LEU A 218 9.38 2.52 -1.51
N ALA A 219 9.64 3.83 -1.40
CA ALA A 219 10.03 4.46 -0.14
C ALA A 219 8.78 4.91 0.62
N PHE A 220 8.58 4.36 1.81
CA PHE A 220 7.49 4.70 2.71
C PHE A 220 8.03 5.56 3.87
N GLY A 221 8.39 6.82 3.59
CA GLY A 221 8.82 7.78 4.64
C GLY A 221 10.31 8.08 4.68
N GLY A 222 11.20 7.09 4.57
CA GLY A 222 12.65 7.27 4.60
C GLY A 222 13.42 6.18 3.86
N PRO A 223 14.75 6.33 3.65
CA PRO A 223 15.56 5.35 2.95
C PRO A 223 15.63 3.96 3.61
N SER A 224 15.24 3.88 4.90
CA SER A 224 15.25 2.64 5.71
C SER A 224 13.87 2.27 6.25
N GLU A 225 12.81 2.98 5.84
CA GLU A 225 11.46 2.79 6.36
C GLU A 225 10.58 2.06 5.36
N GLY A 226 9.82 1.11 5.85
CA GLY A 226 8.88 0.31 5.07
C GLY A 226 9.24 -1.17 4.97
N PRO A 227 8.34 -1.98 4.40
CA PRO A 227 8.56 -3.42 4.28
C PRO A 227 9.73 -3.73 3.35
N ILE A 228 10.56 -4.67 3.77
CA ILE A 228 11.75 -5.11 3.04
C ILE A 228 11.36 -5.94 1.80
N TYR A 229 10.33 -6.79 1.95
CA TYR A 229 9.83 -7.64 0.87
C TYR A 229 8.63 -6.98 0.21
N GLN A 230 8.89 -6.31 -0.90
CA GLN A 230 7.90 -5.55 -1.65
C GLN A 230 7.54 -6.29 -2.94
N ASP A 231 6.29 -6.69 -3.07
CA ASP A 231 5.70 -7.28 -4.28
C ASP A 231 4.27 -6.75 -4.45
N PHE A 232 4.11 -5.42 -4.31
CA PHE A 232 2.80 -4.83 -4.18
C PHE A 232 1.95 -4.92 -5.44
N ILE A 233 0.66 -5.15 -5.21
CA ILE A 233 -0.41 -4.87 -6.17
C ILE A 233 -0.68 -3.37 -6.11
N GLN A 234 -0.54 -2.68 -7.25
CA GLN A 234 -0.94 -1.28 -7.39
C GLN A 234 -2.39 -1.21 -7.87
N THR A 235 -3.18 -0.31 -7.27
CA THR A 235 -4.58 -0.05 -7.63
C THR A 235 -4.90 1.44 -7.58
N ASP A 236 -5.88 1.88 -8.37
CA ASP A 236 -6.48 3.21 -8.28
C ASP A 236 -7.76 3.22 -7.43
N ALA A 237 -8.22 2.05 -6.92
CA ALA A 237 -9.17 2.02 -5.82
C ALA A 237 -8.61 2.84 -4.65
N SER A 238 -9.37 3.79 -4.14
CA SER A 238 -8.88 4.70 -3.11
C SER A 238 -8.50 3.96 -1.84
N ILE A 239 -7.20 3.89 -1.54
CA ILE A 239 -6.65 3.42 -0.28
C ILE A 239 -6.41 4.65 0.58
N ASN A 240 -7.02 4.70 1.74
CA ASN A 240 -6.93 5.81 2.69
C ASN A 240 -6.76 5.27 4.11
N PHE A 241 -6.43 6.16 5.04
CA PHE A 241 -6.43 5.83 6.46
C PHE A 241 -7.77 5.21 6.88
N GLY A 242 -7.68 4.07 7.53
CA GLY A 242 -8.81 3.29 8.01
C GLY A 242 -9.17 2.09 7.13
N ASN A 243 -8.80 2.03 5.85
CA ASN A 243 -8.89 0.78 5.10
C ASN A 243 -7.58 -0.03 5.05
N SER A 244 -6.47 0.52 5.58
CA SER A 244 -5.21 -0.23 5.80
C SER A 244 -5.45 -1.44 6.70
N GLY A 245 -4.92 -2.60 6.30
CA GLY A 245 -5.18 -3.90 6.91
C GLY A 245 -6.46 -4.57 6.45
N GLY A 246 -7.38 -3.84 5.81
CA GLY A 246 -8.58 -4.40 5.19
C GLY A 246 -8.29 -5.14 3.90
N PRO A 247 -9.27 -5.91 3.36
CA PRO A 247 -9.09 -6.70 2.15
C PRO A 247 -9.19 -5.85 0.87
N LEU A 248 -8.35 -6.17 -0.12
CA LEU A 248 -8.57 -5.88 -1.53
C LEU A 248 -9.20 -7.10 -2.17
N CYS A 249 -10.37 -6.94 -2.79
CA CYS A 249 -11.16 -8.03 -3.36
C CYS A 249 -11.26 -7.94 -4.89
N ASN A 250 -11.45 -9.08 -5.53
CA ASN A 250 -11.87 -9.15 -6.93
C ASN A 250 -13.41 -9.08 -7.04
N ILE A 251 -13.92 -9.07 -8.28
CA ILE A 251 -15.36 -9.00 -8.57
C ILE A 251 -16.16 -10.24 -8.12
N ARG A 252 -15.50 -11.32 -7.68
CA ARG A 252 -16.15 -12.51 -7.09
C ARG A 252 -16.23 -12.44 -5.56
N GLY A 253 -15.72 -11.36 -4.96
CA GLY A 253 -15.62 -11.19 -3.50
C GLY A 253 -14.54 -12.07 -2.87
N GLU A 254 -13.53 -12.48 -3.65
CA GLU A 254 -12.35 -13.17 -3.15
C GLU A 254 -11.27 -12.16 -2.80
N VAL A 255 -10.65 -12.29 -1.64
CA VAL A 255 -9.55 -11.41 -1.20
C VAL A 255 -8.30 -11.73 -2.01
N ILE A 256 -7.79 -10.76 -2.74
CA ILE A 256 -6.60 -10.82 -3.59
C ILE A 256 -5.39 -10.10 -3.01
N GLY A 257 -5.60 -9.25 -1.99
CA GLY A 257 -4.54 -8.54 -1.28
C GLY A 257 -5.00 -7.97 0.04
N VAL A 258 -4.03 -7.45 0.81
CA VAL A 258 -4.22 -6.69 2.05
C VAL A 258 -3.88 -5.23 1.77
N ASN A 259 -4.82 -4.32 1.92
CA ASN A 259 -4.59 -2.89 1.72
C ASN A 259 -3.50 -2.41 2.68
N ALA A 260 -2.45 -1.76 2.18
CA ALA A 260 -1.28 -1.43 3.00
C ALA A 260 -1.02 0.06 3.09
N ALA A 261 -0.84 0.73 1.94
CA ALA A 261 -0.31 2.08 1.92
C ALA A 261 -0.84 2.89 0.74
N ILE A 262 -0.72 4.20 0.88
CA ILE A 262 -0.90 5.18 -0.19
C ILE A 262 0.46 5.78 -0.55
N ASN A 263 0.63 6.17 -1.82
CA ASN A 263 1.74 7.02 -2.19
C ASN A 263 1.41 8.48 -1.79
N PRO A 264 2.10 9.08 -0.83
CA PRO A 264 1.83 10.45 -0.41
C PRO A 264 2.05 11.48 -1.53
N MET A 265 2.79 11.12 -2.56
CA MET A 265 3.13 11.99 -3.70
C MET A 265 2.16 11.86 -4.89
N GLY A 266 1.19 10.94 -4.87
CA GLY A 266 0.28 10.68 -5.98
C GLY A 266 -1.15 10.37 -5.56
N GLN A 267 -2.13 11.14 -6.05
CA GLN A 267 -3.54 10.79 -5.90
C GLN A 267 -3.89 9.60 -6.81
N GLY A 268 -4.73 8.68 -6.31
CA GLY A 268 -5.16 7.51 -7.08
C GLY A 268 -4.09 6.42 -7.22
N ILE A 269 -3.09 6.37 -6.32
CA ILE A 269 -2.09 5.32 -6.26
C ILE A 269 -2.15 4.67 -4.89
N GLY A 270 -2.80 3.51 -4.82
CA GLY A 270 -2.87 2.65 -3.66
C GLY A 270 -2.05 1.38 -3.86
N PHE A 271 -1.60 0.78 -2.75
CA PHE A 271 -0.84 -0.46 -2.75
C PHE A 271 -1.48 -1.49 -1.81
N ALA A 272 -1.43 -2.75 -2.22
CA ALA A 272 -1.87 -3.87 -1.41
C ALA A 272 -0.84 -5.00 -1.43
N ILE A 273 -0.66 -5.67 -0.30
CA ILE A 273 0.19 -6.85 -0.17
C ILE A 273 -0.53 -8.05 -0.80
N PRO A 274 0.10 -8.80 -1.71
CA PRO A 274 -0.53 -9.95 -2.36
C PRO A 274 -1.03 -11.00 -1.38
N ILE A 275 -2.24 -11.55 -1.61
CA ILE A 275 -2.84 -12.51 -0.70
C ILE A 275 -2.05 -13.81 -0.57
N ASN A 276 -1.32 -14.25 -1.61
CA ASN A 276 -0.50 -15.45 -1.53
C ASN A 276 0.67 -15.26 -0.56
N LEU A 277 1.28 -14.05 -0.53
CA LEU A 277 2.28 -13.69 0.47
C LEU A 277 1.66 -13.69 1.88
N ALA A 278 0.49 -13.05 2.04
CA ALA A 278 -0.22 -13.02 3.31
C ALA A 278 -0.59 -14.43 3.83
N LYS A 279 -1.00 -15.35 2.95
CA LYS A 279 -1.25 -16.76 3.31
C LYS A 279 -0.01 -17.48 3.86
N ASN A 280 1.15 -17.22 3.26
CA ASN A 280 2.42 -17.85 3.70
C ASN A 280 2.85 -17.29 5.06
N VAL A 281 2.79 -15.97 5.23
CA VAL A 281 3.07 -15.30 6.51
C VAL A 281 2.10 -15.79 7.59
N PHE A 282 0.80 -15.82 7.31
CA PHE A 282 -0.23 -16.32 8.22
C PHE A 282 0.06 -17.74 8.72
N LYS A 283 0.38 -18.67 7.81
CA LYS A 283 0.74 -20.06 8.19
C LYS A 283 1.97 -20.11 9.10
N SER A 284 2.99 -19.30 8.81
CA SER A 284 4.22 -19.26 9.61
C SER A 284 3.96 -18.68 11.00
N LEU A 285 3.22 -17.57 11.09
CA LEU A 285 2.88 -16.93 12.36
C LEU A 285 2.03 -17.81 13.26
N ILE A 286 1.05 -18.53 12.73
CA ILE A 286 0.26 -19.51 13.53
C ILE A 286 1.10 -20.66 14.02
N LYS A 287 1.98 -21.20 13.16
CA LYS A 287 2.76 -22.40 13.49
C LYS A 287 3.90 -22.13 14.46
N GLN A 288 4.54 -20.97 14.36
CA GLN A 288 5.83 -20.70 15.01
C GLN A 288 5.87 -19.35 15.77
N GLY A 289 4.82 -18.51 15.66
CA GLY A 289 4.80 -17.15 16.21
C GLY A 289 5.71 -16.15 15.47
N LYS A 290 6.53 -16.63 14.53
CA LYS A 290 7.45 -15.82 13.72
C LYS A 290 7.50 -16.32 12.28
N VAL A 291 7.96 -15.44 11.38
CA VAL A 291 8.24 -15.82 9.98
C VAL A 291 9.72 -16.16 9.85
N VAL A 292 10.01 -17.42 9.54
CA VAL A 292 11.36 -17.88 9.22
C VAL A 292 11.59 -17.69 7.74
N ARG A 293 12.68 -17.02 7.38
CA ARG A 293 13.03 -16.71 5.98
C ARG A 293 14.37 -17.30 5.62
N GLY A 294 14.44 -17.77 4.38
CA GLY A 294 15.69 -18.08 3.76
C GLY A 294 16.58 -16.83 3.62
N TRP A 295 17.86 -17.03 3.73
CA TRP A 295 18.86 -15.98 3.67
C TRP A 295 20.12 -16.44 2.92
N LEU A 296 20.60 -15.55 2.02
CA LEU A 296 21.85 -15.77 1.30
C LEU A 296 22.98 -14.90 1.84
N GLY A 297 22.67 -13.70 2.32
CA GLY A 297 23.61 -12.76 2.92
C GLY A 297 24.40 -11.95 1.88
N VAL A 298 23.69 -11.34 0.95
CA VAL A 298 24.25 -10.47 -0.08
C VAL A 298 23.51 -9.13 -0.10
N TYR A 299 24.16 -8.10 -0.63
CA TYR A 299 23.56 -6.81 -0.99
C TYR A 299 23.30 -6.81 -2.50
N PRO A 300 22.09 -7.12 -2.95
CA PRO A 300 21.75 -7.15 -4.37
C PRO A 300 21.45 -5.74 -4.90
N GLN A 301 21.86 -5.47 -6.12
CA GLN A 301 21.64 -4.20 -6.82
C GLN A 301 21.18 -4.44 -8.25
N ASP A 302 20.17 -3.69 -8.69
CA ASP A 302 19.69 -3.73 -10.07
C ASP A 302 20.74 -3.13 -11.03
N ILE A 303 20.85 -3.71 -12.22
CA ILE A 303 21.82 -3.29 -13.24
C ILE A 303 21.15 -2.27 -14.16
N ASP A 304 21.50 -1.00 -13.98
CA ASP A 304 21.13 0.09 -14.88
C ASP A 304 22.11 0.21 -16.08
N GLU A 305 21.83 1.11 -17.00
CA GLU A 305 22.67 1.34 -18.18
C GLU A 305 24.08 1.86 -17.82
N ARG A 306 24.20 2.60 -16.72
CA ARG A 306 25.47 3.13 -16.24
C ARG A 306 26.35 1.99 -15.71
N LEU A 307 25.80 1.13 -14.85
CA LEU A 307 26.50 -0.03 -14.28
C LEU A 307 26.89 -1.04 -15.37
N GLN A 308 26.00 -1.29 -16.34
CA GLN A 308 26.31 -2.16 -17.47
C GLN A 308 27.55 -1.70 -18.22
N LYS A 309 27.65 -0.39 -18.51
CA LYS A 309 28.83 0.20 -19.20
C LYS A 309 30.07 0.20 -18.35
N GLU A 310 29.93 0.56 -17.08
CA GLU A 310 31.05 0.67 -16.12
C GLU A 310 31.72 -0.70 -15.87
N LEU A 311 30.90 -1.75 -15.76
CA LEU A 311 31.36 -3.12 -15.52
C LEU A 311 31.54 -3.93 -16.82
N GLU A 312 31.38 -3.29 -17.98
CA GLU A 312 31.47 -3.92 -19.32
C GLU A 312 30.64 -5.22 -19.43
N LEU A 313 29.44 -5.24 -18.86
CA LEU A 313 28.57 -6.41 -18.91
C LEU A 313 27.96 -6.59 -20.29
N PRO A 314 27.77 -7.84 -20.75
CA PRO A 314 27.21 -8.12 -22.07
C PRO A 314 25.77 -7.66 -22.20
N ASP A 315 25.03 -7.64 -21.10
CA ASP A 315 23.61 -7.28 -21.00
C ASP A 315 23.28 -6.78 -19.57
N ARG A 316 22.01 -6.50 -19.31
CA ARG A 316 21.50 -6.08 -17.99
C ARG A 316 20.71 -7.19 -17.28
N GLU A 317 20.79 -8.43 -17.76
CA GLU A 317 20.09 -9.53 -17.12
C GLU A 317 20.74 -9.90 -15.79
N GLY A 318 19.93 -10.24 -14.79
CA GLY A 318 20.38 -10.63 -13.46
C GLY A 318 20.57 -9.45 -12.51
N VAL A 319 21.29 -9.71 -11.42
CA VAL A 319 21.46 -8.82 -10.28
C VAL A 319 22.93 -8.76 -9.87
N LEU A 320 23.46 -7.55 -9.79
CA LEU A 320 24.82 -7.31 -9.28
C LEU A 320 24.86 -7.54 -7.76
N ILE A 321 25.88 -8.23 -7.29
CA ILE A 321 26.19 -8.34 -5.88
C ILE A 321 27.12 -7.17 -5.50
N ALA A 322 26.56 -6.16 -4.87
CA ALA A 322 27.28 -4.96 -4.41
C ALA A 322 28.09 -5.22 -3.12
N GLY A 323 27.87 -6.37 -2.48
CA GLY A 323 28.62 -6.77 -1.29
C GLY A 323 28.11 -8.09 -0.74
N VAL A 324 28.93 -8.72 0.11
CA VAL A 324 28.64 -9.99 0.77
C VAL A 324 28.76 -9.81 2.28
N ILE A 325 27.76 -10.29 3.03
CA ILE A 325 27.75 -10.21 4.49
C ILE A 325 28.71 -11.27 5.06
N PRO A 326 29.62 -10.89 5.99
CA PRO A 326 30.53 -11.84 6.62
C PRO A 326 29.81 -13.00 7.31
N SER A 327 30.38 -14.19 7.26
CA SER A 327 29.85 -15.46 7.82
C SER A 327 28.55 -15.94 7.19
N SER A 328 28.09 -15.30 6.12
CA SER A 328 26.86 -15.65 5.41
C SER A 328 26.99 -16.94 4.58
N PRO A 329 25.87 -17.53 4.15
CA PRO A 329 25.87 -18.60 3.16
C PRO A 329 26.59 -18.24 1.85
N ALA A 330 26.41 -16.99 1.38
CA ALA A 330 27.07 -16.49 0.16
C ALA A 330 28.59 -16.46 0.28
N GLU A 331 29.11 -15.95 1.40
CA GLU A 331 30.57 -15.94 1.64
C GLU A 331 31.12 -17.38 1.66
N LYS A 332 30.45 -18.30 2.36
CA LYS A 332 30.89 -19.70 2.48
C LYS A 332 31.04 -20.43 1.15
N ILE A 333 30.24 -20.09 0.16
CA ILE A 333 30.30 -20.67 -1.19
C ILE A 333 31.15 -19.86 -2.15
N GLY A 334 31.72 -18.73 -1.69
CA GLY A 334 32.63 -17.90 -2.45
C GLY A 334 31.96 -16.96 -3.44
N ILE A 335 30.71 -16.53 -3.20
CA ILE A 335 30.12 -15.36 -3.87
C ILE A 335 30.93 -14.13 -3.44
N ARG A 336 31.13 -13.18 -4.37
CA ARG A 336 31.95 -11.98 -4.18
C ARG A 336 31.23 -10.74 -4.67
N GLU A 337 31.65 -9.60 -4.17
CA GLU A 337 31.32 -8.31 -4.79
C GLU A 337 31.71 -8.31 -6.26
N GLY A 338 30.84 -7.78 -7.12
CA GLY A 338 31.01 -7.76 -8.57
C GLY A 338 30.44 -8.96 -9.31
N ASP A 339 29.99 -10.03 -8.62
CA ASP A 339 29.28 -11.13 -9.26
C ASP A 339 27.91 -10.67 -9.74
N VAL A 340 27.45 -11.21 -10.89
CA VAL A 340 26.09 -10.98 -11.38
C VAL A 340 25.31 -12.28 -11.29
N VAL A 341 24.39 -12.38 -10.35
CA VAL A 341 23.50 -13.57 -10.21
C VAL A 341 22.47 -13.56 -11.32
N ARG A 342 22.43 -14.64 -12.12
CA ARG A 342 21.56 -14.80 -13.29
C ARG A 342 20.32 -15.65 -12.97
N ALA A 343 20.50 -16.72 -12.21
CA ALA A 343 19.43 -17.66 -11.92
C ALA A 343 19.67 -18.43 -10.61
N ILE A 344 18.59 -18.90 -9.99
CA ILE A 344 18.60 -19.90 -8.91
C ILE A 344 17.80 -21.11 -9.38
N ASP A 345 18.40 -22.31 -9.33
CA ASP A 345 17.81 -23.57 -9.81
C ASP A 345 17.22 -23.45 -11.22
N GLY A 346 17.91 -22.69 -12.11
CA GLY A 346 17.50 -22.44 -13.49
C GLY A 346 16.36 -21.42 -13.64
N ARG A 347 15.83 -20.85 -12.55
CA ARG A 347 14.84 -19.74 -12.61
C ARG A 347 15.57 -18.41 -12.76
N PRO A 348 15.34 -17.64 -13.83
CA PRO A 348 16.00 -16.38 -14.05
C PRO A 348 15.67 -15.36 -12.93
N ILE A 349 16.66 -14.59 -12.50
CA ILE A 349 16.52 -13.47 -11.58
C ILE A 349 16.45 -12.18 -12.40
N LYS A 350 15.41 -11.37 -12.19
CA LYS A 350 15.15 -10.16 -12.98
C LYS A 350 15.49 -8.86 -12.27
N SER A 351 15.49 -8.86 -10.94
CA SER A 351 15.76 -7.68 -10.11
C SER A 351 16.30 -8.07 -8.74
N ALA A 352 16.90 -7.11 -8.04
CA ALA A 352 17.35 -7.27 -6.65
C ALA A 352 16.20 -7.74 -5.74
N ASN A 353 15.01 -7.19 -5.92
CA ASN A 353 13.82 -7.58 -5.18
C ASN A 353 13.39 -9.03 -5.50
N ASP A 354 13.46 -9.44 -6.77
CA ASP A 354 13.15 -10.81 -7.20
C ASP A 354 14.08 -11.83 -6.52
N LEU A 355 15.39 -11.53 -6.48
CA LEU A 355 16.37 -12.33 -5.73
C LEU A 355 16.01 -12.43 -4.24
N MET A 356 15.70 -11.31 -3.60
CA MET A 356 15.36 -11.27 -2.18
C MET A 356 14.11 -12.09 -1.87
N ILE A 357 13.04 -11.91 -2.65
CA ILE A 357 11.76 -12.64 -2.46
C ILE A 357 11.96 -14.14 -2.70
N MET A 358 12.68 -14.49 -3.78
CA MET A 358 12.92 -15.89 -4.11
C MET A 358 13.69 -16.61 -3.00
N VAL A 359 14.77 -16.01 -2.50
CA VAL A 359 15.57 -16.57 -1.40
C VAL A 359 14.76 -16.63 -0.10
N ALA A 360 14.02 -15.55 0.24
CA ALA A 360 13.22 -15.49 1.46
C ALA A 360 12.09 -16.53 1.51
N ALA A 361 11.58 -16.96 0.36
CA ALA A 361 10.56 -17.99 0.27
C ALA A 361 11.09 -19.42 0.46
N MET A 362 12.41 -19.62 0.48
CA MET A 362 13.04 -20.93 0.67
C MET A 362 13.16 -21.24 2.15
N GLU A 363 13.01 -22.52 2.49
CA GLU A 363 13.27 -23.00 3.86
C GLU A 363 14.79 -22.99 4.15
N PRO A 364 15.23 -22.55 5.33
CA PRO A 364 16.63 -22.69 5.75
C PRO A 364 17.11 -24.14 5.63
N GLY A 365 18.32 -24.33 5.13
CA GLY A 365 18.90 -25.64 4.82
C GLY A 365 18.63 -26.13 3.40
N THR A 366 17.72 -25.49 2.64
CA THR A 366 17.49 -25.84 1.23
C THR A 366 18.77 -25.65 0.41
N LYS A 367 19.16 -26.66 -0.35
CA LYS A 367 20.30 -26.60 -1.27
C LYS A 367 19.82 -26.10 -2.61
N VAL A 368 20.49 -25.09 -3.14
CA VAL A 368 20.17 -24.45 -4.42
C VAL A 368 21.40 -24.30 -5.29
N LYS A 369 21.23 -24.27 -6.60
CA LYS A 369 22.27 -23.96 -7.58
C LYS A 369 22.13 -22.51 -8.01
N ILE A 370 23.15 -21.72 -7.78
CA ILE A 370 23.20 -20.30 -8.15
C ILE A 370 24.07 -20.17 -9.39
N SER A 371 23.48 -19.75 -10.49
CA SER A 371 24.18 -19.41 -11.72
C SER A 371 24.55 -17.94 -11.70
N LEU A 372 25.81 -17.60 -11.87
CA LEU A 372 26.32 -16.23 -11.85
C LEU A 372 27.36 -16.00 -12.95
N LEU A 373 27.51 -14.74 -13.33
CA LEU A 373 28.56 -14.25 -14.21
C LEU A 373 29.64 -13.60 -13.36
N ARG A 374 30.89 -14.05 -13.48
CA ARG A 374 32.10 -13.47 -12.86
C ARG A 374 33.20 -13.36 -13.91
N ASP A 375 33.80 -12.20 -14.05
CA ASP A 375 34.88 -11.97 -15.04
C ASP A 375 34.50 -12.45 -16.46
N LYS A 376 33.26 -12.17 -16.86
CA LYS A 376 32.69 -12.58 -18.16
C LYS A 376 32.59 -14.10 -18.36
N LYS A 377 32.63 -14.90 -17.29
CA LYS A 377 32.50 -16.37 -17.30
C LYS A 377 31.29 -16.82 -16.48
N ASP A 378 30.55 -17.77 -17.02
CA ASP A 378 29.45 -18.40 -16.29
C ASP A 378 29.99 -19.37 -15.25
N ILE A 379 29.52 -19.22 -14.01
CA ILE A 379 29.87 -20.05 -12.85
C ILE A 379 28.59 -20.55 -12.20
N ILE A 380 28.61 -21.80 -11.74
CA ILE A 380 27.53 -22.38 -10.94
C ILE A 380 28.09 -22.71 -9.57
N LEU A 381 27.46 -22.19 -8.52
CA LEU A 381 27.78 -22.46 -7.12
C LEU A 381 26.61 -23.17 -6.45
N GLU A 382 26.89 -24.09 -5.53
CA GLU A 382 25.85 -24.71 -4.71
C GLU A 382 25.85 -24.07 -3.32
N ALA A 383 24.68 -23.54 -2.91
CA ALA A 383 24.46 -22.93 -1.61
C ALA A 383 23.47 -23.73 -0.78
N ALA A 384 23.70 -23.79 0.53
CA ALA A 384 22.64 -24.07 1.49
C ALA A 384 22.10 -22.74 2.02
N ILE A 385 20.83 -22.49 1.80
CA ILE A 385 20.16 -21.26 2.28
C ILE A 385 20.20 -21.23 3.81
N GLY A 386 20.61 -20.10 4.39
CA GLY A 386 20.61 -19.87 5.84
C GLY A 386 19.25 -19.38 6.36
N GLU A 387 19.10 -19.29 7.69
CA GLU A 387 18.02 -18.53 8.32
C GLU A 387 18.46 -17.07 8.43
N ARG A 388 17.57 -16.12 8.07
CA ARG A 388 17.85 -14.70 8.20
C ARG A 388 18.00 -14.32 9.67
N PRO A 389 19.09 -13.62 10.07
CA PRO A 389 19.27 -13.16 11.43
C PRO A 389 18.17 -12.19 11.85
N ALA A 390 17.73 -12.26 13.12
CA ALA A 390 16.69 -11.37 13.64
C ALA A 390 17.13 -9.90 13.75
N GLU A 391 18.43 -9.64 13.79
CA GLU A 391 19.02 -8.30 13.85
C GLU A 391 18.99 -7.56 12.49
N ASP A 392 18.70 -8.29 11.41
CA ASP A 392 18.63 -7.74 10.04
C ASP A 392 17.18 -7.42 9.60
N ILE A 393 16.20 -7.41 10.54
CA ILE A 393 14.76 -7.22 10.22
C ILE A 393 14.28 -5.87 10.77
#